data_4d3e1985b5c22dede4a4a55616556073
#
_entry.id   4d3e1985b5c22dede4a4a55616556073
#
_cell.length_a   1.000
_cell.length_b   1.000
_cell.length_c   1.000
_cell.angle_alpha   90.00
_cell.angle_beta   90.00
_cell.angle_gamma   90.00
#
_symmetry.space_group_name_H-M   'P 1'
#
loop_
_entity.id
_entity.type
_entity.pdbx_description
1 polymer ?
#
loop_
_entity_poly.entity_id
_entity_poly.type
_entity_poly.pdbx_seq_one_letter_code
_entity_poly.pdbx_strand_id
1 'polypeptide(L)'
;MSASIPLLAAGAAARGAGQAAGRPAAAAAAVGALQAALAAEHAAVYGYGVAGAHLSGARQKAAAQDWQIHEASRDALAAMITALGAQPVAAAAAYRLPFRVNSGRAAVSLAAFLEDRVATAYLGVVALSETRLRLFGARALESAALRAAGWRGRTLAFPGLEAPAPSQPALRAPTPGPSTPGPSSPGPVSQSPPPTGPAGA
;
A
#
# COMPACT_ATOMS: atom_id res chain seq x y z
N MET A 1 -53.17 38.99 27.51
CA MET A 1 -51.92 39.26 26.73
C MET A 1 -50.95 38.14 27.01
N SER A 2 -50.93 37.15 26.09
CA SER A 2 -50.08 35.96 26.25
C SER A 2 -48.84 36.15 25.36
N ALA A 3 -47.67 36.09 26.00
CA ALA A 3 -46.41 36.15 25.29
C ALA A 3 -45.99 34.72 24.96
N SER A 4 -45.97 34.42 23.64
CA SER A 4 -45.44 33.14 23.11
C SER A 4 -43.93 33.27 22.96
N ILE A 5 -43.18 32.36 23.59
CA ILE A 5 -41.73 32.25 23.47
C ILE A 5 -41.40 31.32 22.32
N PRO A 6 -40.53 31.68 21.34
CA PRO A 6 -40.09 30.77 20.31
C PRO A 6 -38.93 29.92 20.80
N LEU A 7 -39.18 28.64 21.14
CA LEU A 7 -38.18 27.66 21.58
C LEU A 7 -37.94 26.62 20.48
N LEU A 8 -37.58 27.00 19.26
CA LEU A 8 -37.34 26.00 18.20
C LEU A 8 -36.20 26.30 17.22
N ALA A 9 -35.31 27.26 17.49
CA ALA A 9 -34.21 27.58 16.57
C ALA A 9 -32.84 27.07 16.96
N ALA A 10 -32.63 26.65 18.21
CA ALA A 10 -31.30 26.25 18.69
C ALA A 10 -30.88 24.80 18.30
N GLY A 11 -31.85 23.91 18.04
CA GLY A 11 -31.57 22.50 17.76
C GLY A 11 -31.12 22.18 16.33
N ALA A 12 -31.38 23.05 15.36
CA ALA A 12 -31.01 22.85 13.96
C ALA A 12 -29.58 23.31 13.66
N ALA A 13 -29.15 24.41 14.29
CA ALA A 13 -27.79 24.95 14.11
C ALA A 13 -26.70 24.03 14.69
N ALA A 14 -26.95 23.41 15.86
CA ALA A 14 -26.00 22.48 16.48
C ALA A 14 -25.81 21.19 15.68
N ARG A 15 -26.86 20.65 15.05
CA ARG A 15 -26.77 19.48 14.15
C ARG A 15 -26.04 19.80 12.86
N GLY A 16 -26.20 20.98 12.29
CA GLY A 16 -25.49 21.43 11.08
C GLY A 16 -23.98 21.61 11.29
N ALA A 17 -23.58 22.16 12.44
CA ALA A 17 -22.18 22.35 12.79
C ALA A 17 -21.44 21.02 13.05
N GLY A 18 -22.10 20.06 13.71
CA GLY A 18 -21.55 18.72 13.92
C GLY A 18 -21.36 17.92 12.64
N GLN A 19 -22.28 18.04 11.68
CA GLN A 19 -22.18 17.40 10.37
C GLN A 19 -21.10 18.04 9.48
N ALA A 20 -20.92 19.37 9.54
CA ALA A 20 -19.89 20.07 8.79
C ALA A 20 -18.47 19.73 9.29
N ALA A 21 -18.29 19.61 10.60
CA ALA A 21 -16.99 19.20 11.20
C ALA A 21 -16.65 17.72 10.97
N GLY A 22 -17.64 16.84 10.85
CA GLY A 22 -17.44 15.41 10.61
C GLY A 22 -17.01 15.06 9.17
N ARG A 23 -17.33 15.90 8.18
CA ARG A 23 -16.99 15.65 6.77
C ARG A 23 -15.51 15.61 6.46
N PRO A 24 -14.68 16.57 6.91
CA PRO A 24 -13.23 16.51 6.68
C PRO A 24 -12.57 15.30 7.36
N ALA A 25 -13.01 14.98 8.57
CA ALA A 25 -12.50 13.80 9.29
C ALA A 25 -12.85 12.49 8.59
N ALA A 26 -14.09 12.35 8.08
CA ALA A 26 -14.51 11.18 7.31
C ALA A 26 -13.75 11.06 5.98
N ALA A 27 -13.49 12.17 5.28
CA ALA A 27 -12.69 12.20 4.07
C ALA A 27 -11.23 11.78 4.35
N ALA A 28 -10.62 12.29 5.41
CA ALA A 28 -9.27 11.92 5.83
C ALA A 28 -9.18 10.43 6.19
N ALA A 29 -10.18 9.89 6.90
CA ALA A 29 -10.26 8.46 7.22
C ALA A 29 -10.39 7.61 5.95
N ALA A 30 -11.21 8.04 4.97
CA ALA A 30 -11.34 7.36 3.69
C ALA A 30 -10.01 7.32 2.93
N VAL A 31 -9.33 8.47 2.81
CA VAL A 31 -8.00 8.54 2.19
C VAL A 31 -7.01 7.62 2.90
N GLY A 32 -6.94 7.66 4.23
CA GLY A 32 -6.04 6.81 5.00
C GLY A 32 -6.27 5.31 4.78
N ALA A 33 -7.52 4.87 4.77
CA ALA A 33 -7.87 3.47 4.53
C ALA A 33 -7.54 3.03 3.09
N LEU A 34 -7.84 3.86 2.08
CA LEU A 34 -7.51 3.58 0.68
C LEU A 34 -5.98 3.57 0.45
N GLN A 35 -5.22 4.45 1.09
CA GLN A 35 -3.75 4.45 1.02
C GLN A 35 -3.16 3.17 1.61
N ALA A 36 -3.69 2.68 2.74
CA ALA A 36 -3.25 1.43 3.33
C ALA A 36 -3.54 0.22 2.42
N ALA A 37 -4.72 0.20 1.79
CA ALA A 37 -5.07 -0.80 0.79
C ALA A 37 -4.15 -0.73 -0.44
N LEU A 38 -3.89 0.49 -0.97
CA LEU A 38 -2.98 0.70 -2.09
C LEU A 38 -1.56 0.22 -1.79
N ALA A 39 -1.05 0.49 -0.59
CA ALA A 39 0.27 -0.01 -0.18
C ALA A 39 0.32 -1.54 -0.13
N ALA A 40 -0.78 -2.21 0.28
CA ALA A 40 -0.87 -3.66 0.26
C ALA A 40 -0.93 -4.21 -1.17
N GLU A 41 -1.65 -3.56 -2.09
CA GLU A 41 -1.69 -3.95 -3.50
C GLU A 41 -0.32 -3.80 -4.18
N HIS A 42 0.41 -2.72 -3.93
CA HIS A 42 1.78 -2.57 -4.40
C HIS A 42 2.70 -3.72 -3.94
N ALA A 43 2.59 -4.10 -2.66
CA ALA A 43 3.34 -5.22 -2.12
C ALA A 43 2.90 -6.57 -2.73
N ALA A 44 1.60 -6.75 -3.00
CA ALA A 44 1.08 -7.94 -3.66
C ALA A 44 1.59 -8.06 -5.10
N VAL A 45 1.54 -7.01 -5.89
CA VAL A 45 2.09 -6.98 -7.27
C VAL A 45 3.56 -7.39 -7.26
N TYR A 46 4.39 -6.82 -6.39
CA TYR A 46 5.79 -7.22 -6.25
C TYR A 46 5.94 -8.69 -5.84
N GLY A 47 5.21 -9.11 -4.82
CA GLY A 47 5.33 -10.46 -4.27
C GLY A 47 4.82 -11.55 -5.22
N TYR A 48 3.79 -11.29 -6.01
CA TYR A 48 3.32 -12.20 -7.05
C TYR A 48 4.31 -12.34 -8.20
N GLY A 49 5.05 -11.28 -8.55
CA GLY A 49 6.18 -11.37 -9.46
C GLY A 49 7.23 -12.35 -8.97
N VAL A 50 7.58 -12.28 -7.68
CA VAL A 50 8.52 -13.24 -7.07
C VAL A 50 7.93 -14.66 -7.01
N ALA A 51 6.66 -14.81 -6.58
CA ALA A 51 6.02 -16.12 -6.49
C ALA A 51 5.93 -16.80 -7.87
N GLY A 52 5.52 -16.06 -8.90
CA GLY A 52 5.38 -16.56 -10.27
C GLY A 52 6.67 -17.11 -10.86
N ALA A 53 7.82 -16.53 -10.49
CA ALA A 53 9.14 -16.99 -10.93
C ALA A 53 9.53 -18.39 -10.37
N HIS A 54 8.90 -18.83 -9.27
CA HIS A 54 9.15 -20.12 -8.63
C HIS A 54 8.01 -21.14 -8.81
N LEU A 55 7.02 -20.81 -9.65
CA LEU A 55 5.88 -21.67 -9.96
C LEU A 55 5.95 -22.16 -11.40
N SER A 56 5.21 -23.23 -11.70
CA SER A 56 5.09 -23.80 -13.04
C SER A 56 3.66 -24.31 -13.29
N GLY A 57 3.34 -24.54 -14.58
CA GLY A 57 2.07 -25.12 -14.99
C GLY A 57 0.85 -24.31 -14.53
N ALA A 58 -0.15 -25.00 -13.99
CA ALA A 58 -1.41 -24.37 -13.57
C ALA A 58 -1.22 -23.33 -12.46
N ARG A 59 -0.29 -23.56 -11.52
CA ARG A 59 -0.01 -22.61 -10.44
C ARG A 59 0.66 -21.33 -10.93
N GLN A 60 1.53 -21.42 -11.92
CA GLN A 60 2.12 -20.23 -12.55
C GLN A 60 1.07 -19.40 -13.27
N LYS A 61 0.14 -20.06 -14.00
CA LYS A 61 -0.99 -19.37 -14.63
C LYS A 61 -1.90 -18.68 -13.61
N ALA A 62 -2.23 -19.36 -12.51
CA ALA A 62 -3.00 -18.77 -11.43
C ALA A 62 -2.29 -17.54 -10.82
N ALA A 63 -0.99 -17.64 -10.56
CA ALA A 63 -0.22 -16.50 -10.04
C ALA A 63 -0.21 -15.32 -11.01
N ALA A 64 -0.13 -15.56 -12.31
CA ALA A 64 -0.19 -14.50 -13.32
C ALA A 64 -1.59 -13.84 -13.38
N GLN A 65 -2.66 -14.60 -13.20
CA GLN A 65 -4.03 -14.08 -13.12
C GLN A 65 -4.22 -13.22 -11.87
N ASP A 66 -3.81 -13.71 -10.71
CA ASP A 66 -3.89 -12.97 -9.45
C ASP A 66 -3.04 -11.69 -9.50
N TRP A 67 -1.85 -11.75 -10.11
CA TRP A 67 -1.00 -10.59 -10.32
C TRP A 67 -1.73 -9.48 -11.11
N GLN A 68 -2.42 -9.83 -12.20
CA GLN A 68 -3.22 -8.88 -12.99
C GLN A 68 -4.39 -8.29 -12.17
N ILE A 69 -5.03 -9.09 -11.31
CA ILE A 69 -6.09 -8.61 -10.43
C ILE A 69 -5.55 -7.55 -9.46
N HIS A 70 -4.36 -7.79 -8.88
CA HIS A 70 -3.72 -6.81 -7.99
C HIS A 70 -3.31 -5.54 -8.72
N GLU A 71 -2.84 -5.63 -9.97
CA GLU A 71 -2.58 -4.44 -10.79
C GLU A 71 -3.84 -3.61 -11.02
N ALA A 72 -4.94 -4.25 -11.39
CA ALA A 72 -6.22 -3.57 -11.58
C ALA A 72 -6.76 -2.95 -10.28
N SER A 73 -6.62 -3.65 -9.16
CA SER A 73 -7.01 -3.14 -7.82
C SER A 73 -6.17 -1.94 -7.40
N ARG A 74 -4.86 -2.00 -7.61
CA ARG A 74 -3.91 -0.89 -7.38
C ARG A 74 -4.33 0.35 -8.17
N ASP A 75 -4.63 0.20 -9.45
CA ASP A 75 -4.98 1.31 -10.33
C ASP A 75 -6.34 1.92 -9.94
N ALA A 76 -7.31 1.08 -9.57
CA ALA A 76 -8.60 1.54 -9.07
C ALA A 76 -8.47 2.33 -7.75
N LEU A 77 -7.65 1.86 -6.81
CA LEU A 77 -7.39 2.56 -5.55
C LEU A 77 -6.69 3.89 -5.79
N ALA A 78 -5.68 3.94 -6.66
CA ALA A 78 -4.99 5.17 -7.03
C ALA A 78 -5.96 6.21 -7.62
N ALA A 79 -6.85 5.78 -8.52
CA ALA A 79 -7.89 6.65 -9.08
C ALA A 79 -8.86 7.17 -8.01
N MET A 80 -9.31 6.32 -7.06
CA MET A 80 -10.18 6.74 -5.97
C MET A 80 -9.50 7.77 -5.05
N ILE A 81 -8.24 7.58 -4.70
CA ILE A 81 -7.46 8.50 -3.87
C ILE A 81 -7.31 9.85 -4.57
N THR A 82 -6.99 9.83 -5.86
CA THR A 82 -6.89 11.06 -6.68
C THR A 82 -8.23 11.79 -6.77
N ALA A 83 -9.34 11.06 -6.93
CA ALA A 83 -10.69 11.65 -6.95
C ALA A 83 -11.09 12.30 -5.61
N LEU A 84 -10.49 11.86 -4.50
CA LEU A 84 -10.63 12.48 -3.19
C LEU A 84 -9.67 13.66 -2.98
N GLY A 85 -8.91 14.07 -4.00
CA GLY A 85 -7.97 15.19 -3.94
C GLY A 85 -6.65 14.87 -3.23
N ALA A 86 -6.34 13.59 -3.01
CA ALA A 86 -5.11 13.17 -2.37
C ALA A 86 -4.12 12.56 -3.37
N GLN A 87 -2.82 12.57 -3.02
CA GLN A 87 -1.77 11.94 -3.81
C GLN A 87 -1.67 10.46 -3.45
N PRO A 88 -1.82 9.50 -4.41
CA PRO A 88 -1.60 8.09 -4.15
C PRO A 88 -0.17 7.80 -3.68
N VAL A 89 -0.04 6.90 -2.69
CA VAL A 89 1.28 6.43 -2.27
C VAL A 89 1.96 5.70 -3.41
N ALA A 90 3.24 6.03 -3.65
CA ALA A 90 4.03 5.38 -4.69
C ALA A 90 4.46 3.96 -4.27
N ALA A 91 4.65 3.08 -5.26
CA ALA A 91 5.28 1.79 -5.03
C ALA A 91 6.73 1.97 -4.58
N ALA A 92 7.19 1.12 -3.66
CA ALA A 92 8.60 1.02 -3.36
C ALA A 92 9.34 0.26 -4.46
N ALA A 93 10.63 0.55 -4.64
CA ALA A 93 11.49 -0.16 -5.61
C ALA A 93 11.61 -1.66 -5.28
N ALA A 94 11.49 -2.05 -4.01
CA ALA A 94 11.49 -3.42 -3.55
C ALA A 94 10.76 -3.55 -2.20
N TYR A 95 10.31 -4.76 -1.89
CA TYR A 95 9.64 -5.09 -0.63
C TYR A 95 10.38 -6.25 0.06
N ARG A 96 10.50 -6.16 1.38
CA ARG A 96 11.04 -7.26 2.18
C ARG A 96 10.02 -8.39 2.23
N LEU A 97 10.43 -9.57 1.77
CA LEU A 97 9.59 -10.77 1.88
C LEU A 97 9.60 -11.32 3.31
N PRO A 98 8.51 -11.99 3.76
CA PRO A 98 8.39 -12.54 5.11
C PRO A 98 9.36 -13.71 5.36
N PHE A 99 9.77 -14.41 4.29
CA PHE A 99 10.71 -15.53 4.28
C PHE A 99 11.38 -15.67 2.91
N ARG A 100 12.40 -16.54 2.82
CA ARG A 100 13.05 -16.84 1.54
C ARG A 100 12.11 -17.63 0.63
N VAL A 101 12.01 -17.21 -0.62
CA VAL A 101 11.24 -17.89 -1.66
C VAL A 101 12.22 -18.51 -2.65
N ASN A 102 12.48 -19.82 -2.48
CA ASN A 102 13.43 -20.58 -3.30
C ASN A 102 12.83 -21.91 -3.79
N SER A 103 11.52 -22.08 -3.68
CA SER A 103 10.83 -23.32 -4.09
C SER A 103 9.36 -23.01 -4.40
N GLY A 104 8.72 -23.88 -5.20
CA GLY A 104 7.28 -23.76 -5.48
C GLY A 104 6.41 -23.81 -4.21
N ARG A 105 6.80 -24.57 -3.17
CA ARG A 105 6.10 -24.57 -1.88
C ARG A 105 6.20 -23.21 -1.20
N ALA A 106 7.37 -22.61 -1.14
CA ALA A 106 7.55 -21.29 -0.56
C ALA A 106 6.79 -20.21 -1.36
N ALA A 107 6.75 -20.32 -2.69
CA ALA A 107 5.98 -19.43 -3.55
C ALA A 107 4.46 -19.51 -3.27
N VAL A 108 3.91 -20.71 -3.10
CA VAL A 108 2.51 -20.91 -2.70
C VAL A 108 2.23 -20.30 -1.32
N SER A 109 3.14 -20.49 -0.36
CA SER A 109 3.01 -19.88 0.96
C SER A 109 3.09 -18.35 0.90
N LEU A 110 3.94 -17.80 0.01
CA LEU A 110 4.00 -16.35 -0.21
C LEU A 110 2.68 -15.84 -0.79
N ALA A 111 2.12 -16.48 -1.82
CA ALA A 111 0.86 -16.07 -2.41
C ALA A 111 -0.27 -16.05 -1.35
N ALA A 112 -0.42 -17.11 -0.55
CA ALA A 112 -1.38 -17.13 0.54
C ALA A 112 -1.16 -16.01 1.57
N PHE A 113 0.09 -15.72 1.92
CA PHE A 113 0.45 -14.64 2.84
C PHE A 113 0.08 -13.25 2.26
N LEU A 114 0.35 -13.02 0.98
CA LEU A 114 0.02 -11.76 0.31
C LEU A 114 -1.49 -11.50 0.36
N GLU A 115 -2.29 -12.51 0.04
CA GLU A 115 -3.76 -12.40 0.09
C GLU A 115 -4.28 -12.11 1.51
N ASP A 116 -3.72 -12.75 2.53
CA ASP A 116 -4.08 -12.44 3.92
C ASP A 116 -3.75 -10.97 4.28
N ARG A 117 -2.61 -10.45 3.81
CA ARG A 117 -2.22 -9.06 4.04
C ARG A 117 -3.12 -8.08 3.30
N VAL A 118 -3.51 -8.41 2.06
CA VAL A 118 -4.46 -7.63 1.28
C VAL A 118 -5.83 -7.63 1.96
N ALA A 119 -6.35 -8.80 2.37
CA ALA A 119 -7.61 -8.90 3.11
C ALA A 119 -7.60 -8.04 4.40
N THR A 120 -6.49 -8.09 5.17
CA THR A 120 -6.33 -7.25 6.37
C THR A 120 -6.39 -5.75 6.04
N ALA A 121 -5.76 -5.31 4.96
CA ALA A 121 -5.77 -3.91 4.56
C ALA A 121 -7.17 -3.43 4.15
N TYR A 122 -7.94 -4.27 3.47
CA TYR A 122 -9.31 -3.94 3.08
C TYR A 122 -10.30 -3.89 4.26
N LEU A 123 -10.00 -4.48 5.41
CA LEU A 123 -10.82 -4.28 6.62
C LEU A 123 -10.95 -2.81 7.00
N GLY A 124 -9.88 -2.02 6.83
CA GLY A 124 -9.92 -0.58 7.03
C GLY A 124 -10.92 0.13 6.10
N VAL A 125 -11.01 -0.32 4.86
CA VAL A 125 -11.98 0.22 3.88
C VAL A 125 -13.41 -0.21 4.23
N VAL A 126 -13.61 -1.44 4.68
CA VAL A 126 -14.92 -1.94 5.15
C VAL A 126 -15.43 -1.17 6.37
N ALA A 127 -14.55 -0.68 7.23
CA ALA A 127 -14.89 0.09 8.41
C ALA A 127 -15.38 1.52 8.12
N LEU A 128 -15.24 2.02 6.88
CA LEU A 128 -15.68 3.36 6.51
C LEU A 128 -17.20 3.50 6.56
N SER A 129 -17.67 4.70 6.88
CA SER A 129 -19.10 5.03 6.90
C SER A 129 -19.70 5.18 5.50
N GLU A 130 -18.90 5.53 4.49
CA GLU A 130 -19.33 5.72 3.10
C GLU A 130 -19.65 4.36 2.47
N THR A 131 -20.90 4.17 2.08
CA THR A 131 -21.44 2.86 1.63
C THR A 131 -20.75 2.32 0.39
N ARG A 132 -20.40 3.17 -0.58
CA ARG A 132 -19.76 2.72 -1.83
C ARG A 132 -18.36 2.18 -1.56
N LEU A 133 -17.58 2.88 -0.73
CA LEU A 133 -16.23 2.44 -0.34
C LEU A 133 -16.29 1.17 0.50
N ARG A 134 -17.24 1.10 1.43
CA ARG A 134 -17.45 -0.12 2.24
C ARG A 134 -17.79 -1.33 1.40
N LEU A 135 -18.69 -1.21 0.42
CA LEU A 135 -19.03 -2.29 -0.50
C LEU A 135 -17.86 -2.68 -1.40
N PHE A 136 -17.08 -1.70 -1.87
CA PHE A 136 -15.85 -1.95 -2.60
C PHE A 136 -14.85 -2.74 -1.75
N GLY A 137 -14.60 -2.29 -0.52
CA GLY A 137 -13.70 -2.97 0.41
C GLY A 137 -14.17 -4.39 0.77
N ALA A 138 -15.47 -4.60 0.96
CA ALA A 138 -16.03 -5.91 1.27
C ALA A 138 -15.82 -6.91 0.14
N ARG A 139 -16.06 -6.52 -1.11
CA ARG A 139 -15.83 -7.37 -2.30
C ARG A 139 -14.35 -7.70 -2.48
N ALA A 140 -13.47 -6.73 -2.28
CA ALA A 140 -12.03 -6.93 -2.39
C ALA A 140 -11.51 -7.86 -1.28
N LEU A 141 -11.99 -7.69 -0.04
CA LEU A 141 -11.68 -8.58 1.09
C LEU A 141 -12.14 -10.01 0.81
N GLU A 142 -13.39 -10.19 0.37
CA GLU A 142 -13.92 -11.50 0.00
C GLU A 142 -13.06 -12.17 -1.08
N SER A 143 -12.75 -11.46 -2.15
CA SER A 143 -11.91 -11.97 -3.23
C SER A 143 -10.52 -12.38 -2.75
N ALA A 144 -9.86 -11.57 -1.92
CA ALA A 144 -8.58 -11.90 -1.34
C ALA A 144 -8.67 -13.13 -0.43
N ALA A 145 -9.71 -13.23 0.39
CA ALA A 145 -9.93 -14.40 1.25
C ALA A 145 -10.10 -15.69 0.46
N LEU A 146 -10.86 -15.66 -0.65
CA LEU A 146 -11.04 -16.80 -1.54
C LEU A 146 -9.74 -17.22 -2.23
N ARG A 147 -8.93 -16.27 -2.72
CA ARG A 147 -7.61 -16.56 -3.29
C ARG A 147 -6.65 -17.12 -2.23
N ALA A 148 -6.63 -16.54 -1.02
CA ALA A 148 -5.85 -17.08 0.09
C ALA A 148 -6.20 -18.53 0.39
N ALA A 149 -7.49 -18.85 0.44
CA ALA A 149 -7.97 -20.22 0.63
C ALA A 149 -7.54 -21.15 -0.51
N GLY A 150 -7.62 -20.71 -1.76
CA GLY A 150 -7.16 -21.44 -2.94
C GLY A 150 -5.66 -21.75 -2.89
N TRP A 151 -4.82 -20.77 -2.54
CA TRP A 151 -3.38 -20.95 -2.39
C TRP A 151 -3.03 -21.86 -1.21
N ARG A 152 -3.72 -21.74 -0.09
CA ARG A 152 -3.48 -22.50 1.12
C ARG A 152 -4.07 -23.91 1.08
N GLY A 153 -5.08 -24.15 0.26
CA GLY A 153 -5.86 -25.38 0.20
C GLY A 153 -6.85 -25.55 1.36
N ARG A 154 -7.13 -24.50 2.13
CA ARG A 154 -8.11 -24.48 3.23
C ARG A 154 -8.61 -23.06 3.49
N THR A 155 -9.81 -22.93 4.02
CA THR A 155 -10.39 -21.66 4.47
C THR A 155 -9.94 -21.30 5.88
N LEU A 156 -10.06 -20.00 6.21
CA LEU A 156 -9.94 -19.46 7.57
C LEU A 156 -11.30 -18.94 8.01
N ALA A 157 -11.63 -19.07 9.30
CA ALA A 157 -12.91 -18.63 9.83
C ALA A 157 -13.09 -17.11 9.74
N PHE A 158 -12.01 -16.36 9.93
CA PHE A 158 -12.01 -14.88 9.92
C PHE A 158 -10.85 -14.37 9.06
N PRO A 159 -11.01 -14.33 7.71
CA PRO A 159 -9.98 -13.80 6.82
C PRO A 159 -9.66 -12.34 7.16
N GLY A 160 -8.38 -12.02 7.20
CA GLY A 160 -7.91 -10.66 7.50
C GLY A 160 -7.91 -10.27 8.98
N LEU A 161 -8.57 -11.03 9.87
CA LEU A 161 -8.61 -10.76 11.31
C LEU A 161 -7.54 -11.55 12.11
N GLU A 162 -6.98 -12.59 11.55
CA GLU A 162 -5.84 -13.27 12.19
C GLU A 162 -4.64 -12.33 12.16
N ALA A 163 -4.21 -11.89 13.34
CA ALA A 163 -2.95 -11.19 13.47
C ALA A 163 -1.83 -12.08 12.93
N PRO A 164 -0.94 -11.58 12.07
CA PRO A 164 0.26 -12.35 11.71
C PRO A 164 1.00 -12.71 12.99
N ALA A 165 1.49 -13.95 13.06
CA ALA A 165 2.33 -14.37 14.18
C ALA A 165 3.41 -13.31 14.43
N PRO A 166 3.73 -12.96 15.71
CA PRO A 166 4.62 -11.84 16.05
C PRO A 166 6.03 -11.96 15.42
N SER A 167 6.37 -13.12 14.88
CA SER A 167 7.62 -13.41 14.17
C SER A 167 7.58 -13.15 12.66
N GLN A 168 6.44 -12.77 12.06
CA GLN A 168 6.38 -12.50 10.61
C GLN A 168 6.56 -11.00 10.35
N PRO A 169 7.66 -10.57 9.72
CA PRO A 169 7.84 -9.17 9.35
C PRO A 169 6.80 -8.76 8.31
N ALA A 170 6.19 -7.60 8.51
CA ALA A 170 5.33 -7.00 7.51
C ALA A 170 6.12 -6.83 6.19
N LEU A 171 5.44 -6.99 5.04
CA LEU A 171 5.99 -6.55 3.76
C LEU A 171 6.17 -5.02 3.83
N ARG A 172 7.40 -4.61 4.05
CA ARG A 172 7.79 -3.21 4.16
C ARG A 172 8.86 -2.90 3.12
N ALA A 173 8.75 -1.73 2.52
CA ALA A 173 9.84 -1.22 1.69
C ALA A 173 11.13 -1.13 2.52
N PRO A 174 12.30 -1.45 1.97
CA PRO A 174 13.56 -1.21 2.64
C PRO A 174 13.68 0.29 2.93
N THR A 175 14.05 0.63 4.17
CA THR A 175 14.39 2.01 4.52
C THR A 175 15.57 2.45 3.64
N PRO A 176 15.53 3.60 2.97
CA PRO A 176 16.72 4.11 2.28
C PRO A 176 17.83 4.22 3.31
N GLY A 177 18.94 3.54 3.06
CA GLY A 177 20.13 3.63 3.88
C GLY A 177 20.64 5.06 3.90
N PRO A 178 21.42 5.48 4.93
CA PRO A 178 22.05 6.79 4.93
C PRO A 178 22.86 6.92 3.66
N SER A 179 22.60 8.00 2.91
CA SER A 179 23.36 8.34 1.72
C SER A 179 24.81 8.48 2.13
N THR A 180 25.66 7.57 1.66
CA THR A 180 27.11 7.72 1.80
C THR A 180 27.48 9.01 1.06
N PRO A 181 28.15 10.00 1.69
CA PRO A 181 28.64 11.16 0.96
C PRO A 181 29.58 10.64 -0.12
N GLY A 182 29.28 10.96 -1.38
CA GLY A 182 30.12 10.63 -2.51
C GLY A 182 31.54 11.19 -2.29
N PRO A 183 32.58 10.56 -2.88
CA PRO A 183 33.94 11.04 -2.77
C PRO A 183 34.00 12.46 -3.28
N SER A 184 34.49 13.36 -2.43
CA SER A 184 34.77 14.76 -2.77
C SER A 184 35.65 14.79 -4.01
N SER A 185 35.21 15.46 -5.05
CA SER A 185 36.01 15.73 -6.24
C SER A 185 37.33 16.36 -5.82
N PRO A 186 38.50 15.88 -6.31
CA PRO A 186 39.76 16.55 -6.07
C PRO A 186 39.72 17.95 -6.69
N GLY A 187 40.05 18.95 -5.89
CA GLY A 187 40.18 20.34 -6.32
C GLY A 187 41.17 20.50 -7.47
N PRO A 188 41.07 21.61 -8.21
CA PRO A 188 41.96 21.87 -9.35
C PRO A 188 43.41 21.89 -8.93
N VAL A 189 44.20 20.98 -9.50
CA VAL A 189 45.68 21.02 -9.39
C VAL A 189 46.18 22.27 -10.07
N SER A 190 46.80 23.13 -9.29
CA SER A 190 47.56 24.29 -9.75
C SER A 190 48.73 23.81 -10.61
N GLN A 191 48.63 24.00 -11.91
CA GLN A 191 49.77 23.75 -12.82
C GLN A 191 50.79 24.85 -12.65
N SER A 192 51.96 24.49 -12.16
CA SER A 192 53.14 25.36 -12.20
C SER A 192 53.63 25.56 -13.64
N PRO A 193 54.05 26.76 -14.04
CA PRO A 193 54.55 27.01 -15.38
C PRO A 193 55.90 26.32 -15.63
N PRO A 194 56.21 25.93 -16.87
CA PRO A 194 57.47 25.27 -17.21
C PRO A 194 58.66 26.23 -17.10
N PRO A 195 59.85 25.73 -16.77
CA PRO A 195 61.04 26.54 -16.68
C PRO A 195 61.48 26.97 -18.09
N THR A 196 61.74 28.29 -18.25
CA THR A 196 62.38 28.86 -19.40
C THR A 196 63.86 28.43 -19.43
N GLY A 197 64.22 27.62 -20.42
CA GLY A 197 65.61 27.29 -20.72
C GLY A 197 66.30 28.45 -21.46
N PRO A 198 67.65 28.63 -21.30
CA PRO A 198 68.37 29.75 -21.86
C PRO A 198 68.63 29.55 -23.36
N ALA A 199 68.52 30.64 -24.11
CA ALA A 199 69.04 30.75 -25.46
C ALA A 199 70.60 30.74 -25.41
N GLY A 200 71.19 29.91 -26.23
CA GLY A 200 72.63 29.85 -26.42
C GLY A 200 73.00 29.73 -27.89
N ALA A 201 73.68 30.70 -28.38
CA ALA A 201 74.63 30.85 -29.52
C ALA A 201 74.45 29.90 -30.73
#